data_6ce8a878b9f7b09bc532705ba0dd93f9
#
_entry.id   6ce8a878b9f7b09bc532705ba0dd93f9
#
_cell.length_a   1.000
_cell.length_b   1.000
_cell.length_c   1.000
_cell.angle_alpha   90.00
_cell.angle_beta   90.00
_cell.angle_gamma   90.00
#
_symmetry.space_group_name_H-M   'P 1'
#
loop_
_entity.id
_entity.type
_entity.pdbx_description
1 polymer ?
#
loop_
_entity_poly.entity_id
_entity_poly.type
_entity_poly.pdbx_seq_one_letter_code
_entity_poly.pdbx_strand_id
1 'polypeptide(L)'
;GKSILSHIDKYYEAPSFIDRVIVTHPDGDHAGGLRIVLEQLEVGELWMNRPWLYAEELIDRFSRFKSVDNLRSRLREIYPNINELEKIAQKKGVPIYEPFQGSIIGVFTILAPSKSRYLDLIVESEKTPESAKEESATQASSFGSLIESLAEKAVSFIRSFWGDEAFSDQETSAENEMSVIQYAYICGKRILLTGDAGRGALGEAAGYANVANLVLPGIDRFQVPHHGSRRNVSTELLDIWLGSKLADKPNEGEELFTAIISAAKKDDDHPRKAVVRAMIHRGGKVVTTQNGGHRTGFDAPEREGWVAAAPLEYPEEQED
;
A
#
# COMPACT_ATOMS: atom_id res chain seq x y z
N GLY A 1 13.44 8.59 -1.93
CA GLY A 1 14.18 8.57 -3.21
C GLY A 1 15.68 8.32 -3.00
N LYS A 2 16.40 9.16 -2.25
CA LYS A 2 17.85 9.00 -2.03
C LYS A 2 18.21 7.66 -1.39
N SER A 3 17.42 7.21 -0.41
CA SER A 3 17.63 5.91 0.26
C SER A 3 17.44 4.74 -0.71
N ILE A 4 16.51 4.85 -1.66
CA ILE A 4 16.28 3.82 -2.71
C ILE A 4 17.51 3.73 -3.60
N LEU A 5 18.02 4.86 -4.11
CA LEU A 5 19.21 4.88 -4.96
C LEU A 5 20.43 4.30 -4.23
N SER A 6 20.69 4.76 -2.99
CA SER A 6 21.79 4.22 -2.20
C SER A 6 21.68 2.72 -1.96
N HIS A 7 20.44 2.20 -1.82
CA HIS A 7 20.21 0.76 -1.69
C HIS A 7 20.47 0.02 -3.00
N ILE A 8 20.03 0.57 -4.12
CA ILE A 8 20.26 0.03 -5.46
C ILE A 8 21.77 -0.02 -5.75
N ASP A 9 22.46 1.10 -5.54
CA ASP A 9 23.91 1.20 -5.75
C ASP A 9 24.69 0.18 -4.92
N LYS A 10 24.30 0.04 -3.65
CA LYS A 10 25.03 -0.82 -2.72
C LYS A 10 24.81 -2.31 -2.96
N TYR A 11 23.62 -2.72 -3.37
CA TYR A 11 23.21 -4.12 -3.35
C TYR A 11 22.88 -4.73 -4.71
N TYR A 12 22.85 -3.91 -5.77
CA TYR A 12 22.49 -4.35 -7.12
C TYR A 12 23.50 -3.86 -8.17
N GLU A 13 24.79 -3.69 -7.76
CA GLU A 13 25.89 -3.32 -8.67
C GLU A 13 25.67 -1.98 -9.39
N ALA A 14 24.97 -1.05 -8.74
CA ALA A 14 24.67 0.29 -9.28
C ALA A 14 24.15 0.27 -10.73
N PRO A 15 23.05 -0.44 -11.05
CA PRO A 15 22.52 -0.49 -12.39
C PRO A 15 22.09 0.91 -12.85
N SER A 16 22.35 1.24 -14.10
CA SER A 16 21.86 2.47 -14.71
C SER A 16 20.41 2.35 -15.21
N PHE A 17 19.86 1.15 -15.26
CA PHE A 17 18.55 0.84 -15.83
C PHE A 17 17.70 0.05 -14.85
N ILE A 18 16.41 0.41 -14.81
CA ILE A 18 15.35 -0.31 -14.10
C ILE A 18 14.27 -0.65 -15.12
N ASP A 19 13.86 -1.91 -15.20
CA ASP A 19 12.84 -2.36 -16.15
C ASP A 19 11.51 -1.66 -15.91
N ARG A 20 11.04 -1.61 -14.65
CA ARG A 20 9.71 -1.11 -14.30
C ARG A 20 9.69 -0.38 -12.97
N VAL A 21 8.96 0.73 -12.95
CA VAL A 21 8.59 1.46 -11.74
C VAL A 21 7.08 1.45 -11.61
N ILE A 22 6.58 1.04 -10.45
CA ILE A 22 5.14 0.96 -10.17
C ILE A 22 4.81 1.92 -9.04
N VAL A 23 3.86 2.83 -9.28
CA VAL A 23 3.28 3.72 -8.27
C VAL A 23 2.01 3.07 -7.75
N THR A 24 1.97 2.74 -6.47
CA THR A 24 0.81 2.09 -5.86
C THR A 24 -0.39 3.03 -5.75
N HIS A 25 -0.15 4.26 -5.27
CA HIS A 25 -1.17 5.29 -5.09
C HIS A 25 -0.51 6.70 -5.05
N PRO A 26 -1.28 7.79 -5.12
CA PRO A 26 -0.72 9.14 -5.38
C PRO A 26 -0.06 9.83 -4.19
N ASP A 27 -0.09 9.26 -2.98
CA ASP A 27 0.37 9.93 -1.78
C ASP A 27 1.90 10.14 -1.76
N GLY A 28 2.31 11.19 -1.02
CA GLY A 28 3.66 11.74 -1.11
C GLY A 28 4.77 10.83 -0.61
N ASP A 29 4.50 10.01 0.38
CA ASP A 29 5.44 9.03 0.95
C ASP A 29 5.68 7.83 0.01
N HIS A 30 4.75 7.55 -0.90
CA HIS A 30 4.89 6.53 -1.95
C HIS A 30 5.35 7.11 -3.29
N ALA A 31 4.63 8.09 -3.85
CA ALA A 31 4.94 8.65 -5.17
C ALA A 31 6.10 9.66 -5.15
N GLY A 32 6.24 10.47 -4.11
CA GLY A 32 7.20 11.58 -4.08
C GLY A 32 8.67 11.14 -4.15
N GLY A 33 9.00 9.99 -3.59
CA GLY A 33 10.36 9.44 -3.63
C GLY A 33 10.79 8.92 -5.01
N LEU A 34 9.86 8.57 -5.86
CA LEU A 34 10.13 7.99 -7.18
C LEU A 34 10.62 9.03 -8.21
N ARG A 35 10.38 10.32 -7.95
CA ARG A 35 10.90 11.40 -8.77
C ARG A 35 12.41 11.27 -8.99
N ILE A 36 13.19 11.10 -7.92
CA ILE A 36 14.65 10.98 -7.99
C ILE A 36 15.05 9.71 -8.78
N VAL A 37 14.29 8.62 -8.63
CA VAL A 37 14.54 7.39 -9.38
C VAL A 37 14.38 7.64 -10.88
N LEU A 38 13.26 8.26 -11.29
CA LEU A 38 13.01 8.60 -12.70
C LEU A 38 14.00 9.62 -13.27
N GLU A 39 14.50 10.56 -12.45
CA GLU A 39 15.48 11.57 -12.89
C GLU A 39 16.86 10.96 -13.11
N GLN A 40 17.31 10.04 -12.25
CA GLN A 40 18.69 9.58 -12.19
C GLN A 40 18.95 8.23 -12.89
N LEU A 41 17.91 7.39 -13.03
CA LEU A 41 18.03 6.10 -13.70
C LEU A 41 17.31 6.09 -15.04
N GLU A 42 17.76 5.25 -15.95
CA GLU A 42 16.96 4.88 -17.10
C GLU A 42 15.88 3.90 -16.68
N VAL A 43 14.63 4.17 -17.09
CA VAL A 43 13.45 3.38 -16.72
C VAL A 43 12.77 2.88 -17.99
N GLY A 44 12.52 1.58 -18.06
CA GLY A 44 11.85 0.95 -19.20
C GLY A 44 10.36 1.27 -19.27
N GLU A 45 9.67 1.16 -18.14
CA GLU A 45 8.22 1.38 -18.04
C GLU A 45 7.87 2.05 -16.70
N LEU A 46 6.97 3.03 -16.75
CA LEU A 46 6.30 3.59 -15.58
C LEU A 46 4.85 3.10 -15.54
N TRP A 47 4.46 2.44 -14.45
CA TRP A 47 3.09 1.99 -14.23
C TRP A 47 2.44 2.85 -13.15
N MET A 48 1.38 3.61 -13.52
CA MET A 48 0.80 4.62 -12.67
C MET A 48 -0.61 4.99 -13.13
N ASN A 49 -1.59 4.96 -12.25
CA ASN A 49 -2.93 5.45 -12.52
C ASN A 49 -2.95 6.99 -12.58
N ARG A 50 -3.64 7.56 -13.59
CA ARG A 50 -3.67 8.98 -13.89
C ARG A 50 -5.11 9.51 -13.96
N PRO A 51 -5.66 10.07 -12.86
CA PRO A 51 -7.07 10.48 -12.78
C PRO A 51 -7.52 11.40 -13.91
N TRP A 52 -6.62 12.30 -14.36
CA TRP A 52 -6.94 13.27 -15.42
C TRP A 52 -7.20 12.68 -16.80
N LEU A 53 -6.81 11.45 -17.05
CA LEU A 53 -7.14 10.76 -18.32
C LEU A 53 -8.63 10.45 -18.43
N TYR A 54 -9.31 10.34 -17.30
CA TYR A 54 -10.72 9.98 -17.19
C TYR A 54 -11.64 11.18 -17.01
N ALA A 55 -11.14 12.41 -17.17
CA ALA A 55 -11.93 13.61 -16.99
C ALA A 55 -13.20 13.64 -17.87
N GLU A 56 -13.17 13.06 -19.08
CA GLU A 56 -14.32 12.94 -19.96
C GLU A 56 -15.37 11.96 -19.43
N GLU A 57 -14.93 10.81 -18.86
CA GLU A 57 -15.82 9.81 -18.25
C GLU A 57 -16.40 10.30 -16.92
N LEU A 58 -15.71 11.23 -16.25
CA LEU A 58 -16.04 11.70 -14.92
C LEU A 58 -16.83 13.02 -14.88
N ILE A 59 -16.83 13.80 -15.98
CA ILE A 59 -17.35 15.17 -15.96
C ILE A 59 -18.81 15.26 -15.46
N ASP A 60 -19.66 14.32 -15.84
CA ASP A 60 -21.07 14.29 -15.44
C ASP A 60 -21.27 13.92 -13.96
N ARG A 61 -20.24 13.43 -13.31
CA ARG A 61 -20.24 13.10 -11.87
C ARG A 61 -19.81 14.27 -10.99
N PHE A 62 -19.38 15.40 -11.60
CA PHE A 62 -18.91 16.60 -10.90
C PHE A 62 -19.78 17.81 -11.25
N SER A 63 -20.66 18.22 -10.35
CA SER A 63 -21.64 19.32 -10.59
C SER A 63 -20.96 20.68 -10.83
N ARG A 64 -19.76 20.90 -10.28
CA ARG A 64 -19.03 22.18 -10.33
C ARG A 64 -18.29 22.41 -11.65
N PHE A 65 -18.01 21.35 -12.42
CA PHE A 65 -17.24 21.46 -13.68
C PHE A 65 -18.18 21.46 -14.88
N LYS A 66 -17.97 22.46 -15.74
CA LYS A 66 -18.68 22.60 -17.03
C LYS A 66 -17.80 22.29 -18.22
N SER A 67 -16.54 21.97 -17.98
CA SER A 67 -15.54 21.70 -19.02
C SER A 67 -14.63 20.54 -18.60
N VAL A 68 -14.46 19.59 -19.48
CA VAL A 68 -13.52 18.46 -19.32
C VAL A 68 -12.10 18.94 -19.06
N ASP A 69 -11.67 20.01 -19.78
CA ASP A 69 -10.31 20.54 -19.62
C ASP A 69 -10.09 21.19 -18.23
N ASN A 70 -11.12 21.84 -17.69
CA ASN A 70 -11.03 22.39 -16.34
C ASN A 70 -10.95 21.27 -15.28
N LEU A 71 -11.76 20.21 -15.41
CA LEU A 71 -11.68 19.04 -14.54
C LEU A 71 -10.31 18.35 -14.68
N ARG A 72 -9.84 18.14 -15.90
CA ARG A 72 -8.52 17.54 -16.17
C ARG A 72 -7.39 18.33 -15.51
N SER A 73 -7.40 19.64 -15.65
CA SER A 73 -6.40 20.53 -15.01
C SER A 73 -6.48 20.46 -13.51
N ARG A 74 -7.68 20.46 -12.95
CA ARG A 74 -7.88 20.38 -11.49
C ARG A 74 -7.42 19.04 -10.92
N LEU A 75 -7.68 17.92 -11.57
CA LEU A 75 -7.20 16.60 -11.14
C LEU A 75 -5.66 16.54 -11.12
N ARG A 76 -4.98 17.20 -12.05
CA ARG A 76 -3.50 17.32 -12.01
C ARG A 76 -2.98 18.16 -10.85
N GLU A 77 -3.73 19.17 -10.44
CA GLU A 77 -3.38 20.02 -9.27
C GLU A 77 -3.58 19.24 -7.96
N ILE A 78 -4.63 18.44 -7.86
CA ILE A 78 -4.95 17.64 -6.68
C ILE A 78 -3.91 16.55 -6.43
N TYR A 79 -3.38 15.95 -7.49
CA TYR A 79 -2.41 14.86 -7.44
C TYR A 79 -1.03 15.29 -7.98
N PRO A 80 -0.34 16.25 -7.32
CA PRO A 80 0.87 16.86 -7.86
C PRO A 80 2.04 15.89 -7.99
N ASN A 81 2.15 14.89 -7.10
CA ASN A 81 3.25 13.93 -7.13
C ASN A 81 3.22 13.09 -8.41
N ILE A 82 2.10 12.46 -8.72
CA ILE A 82 1.96 11.62 -9.93
C ILE A 82 1.95 12.47 -11.21
N ASN A 83 1.45 13.72 -11.17
CA ASN A 83 1.55 14.66 -12.28
C ASN A 83 3.03 15.01 -12.59
N GLU A 84 3.87 15.16 -11.57
CA GLU A 84 5.29 15.41 -11.77
C GLU A 84 6.01 14.17 -12.34
N LEU A 85 5.67 12.97 -11.87
CA LEU A 85 6.20 11.73 -12.46
C LEU A 85 5.83 11.58 -13.93
N GLU A 86 4.58 11.93 -14.32
CA GLU A 86 4.17 11.95 -15.73
C GLU A 86 5.05 12.88 -16.57
N LYS A 87 5.31 14.11 -16.10
CA LYS A 87 6.15 15.07 -16.82
C LYS A 87 7.59 14.58 -17.02
N ILE A 88 8.18 14.00 -15.96
CA ILE A 88 9.54 13.44 -16.05
C ILE A 88 9.58 12.29 -17.04
N ALA A 89 8.63 11.35 -16.94
CA ALA A 89 8.54 10.21 -17.84
C ALA A 89 8.36 10.64 -19.31
N GLN A 90 7.46 11.59 -19.58
CA GLN A 90 7.27 12.16 -20.92
C GLN A 90 8.54 12.83 -21.46
N LYS A 91 9.23 13.63 -20.64
CA LYS A 91 10.50 14.29 -21.02
C LYS A 91 11.59 13.28 -21.37
N LYS A 92 11.62 12.14 -20.68
CA LYS A 92 12.62 11.07 -20.92
C LYS A 92 12.16 10.03 -21.96
N GLY A 93 10.94 10.13 -22.48
CA GLY A 93 10.37 9.16 -23.43
C GLY A 93 10.04 7.81 -22.80
N VAL A 94 9.84 7.76 -21.47
CA VAL A 94 9.44 6.55 -20.76
C VAL A 94 7.94 6.29 -20.99
N PRO A 95 7.56 5.11 -21.50
CA PRO A 95 6.15 4.75 -21.66
C PRO A 95 5.45 4.65 -20.29
N ILE A 96 4.19 5.13 -20.26
CA ILE A 96 3.38 5.13 -19.03
C ILE A 96 2.15 4.26 -19.26
N TYR A 97 1.97 3.26 -18.42
CA TYR A 97 0.83 2.35 -18.42
C TYR A 97 0.03 2.49 -17.13
N GLU A 98 -1.21 2.01 -17.12
CA GLU A 98 -2.09 2.06 -15.96
C GLU A 98 -2.29 0.66 -15.37
N PRO A 99 -1.94 0.46 -14.08
CA PRO A 99 -1.97 -0.84 -13.40
C PRO A 99 -3.38 -1.16 -12.88
N PHE A 100 -4.33 -1.43 -13.77
CA PHE A 100 -5.65 -1.90 -13.38
C PHE A 100 -5.70 -3.42 -13.22
N GLN A 101 -6.71 -3.87 -12.50
CA GLN A 101 -7.03 -5.28 -12.28
C GLN A 101 -6.91 -6.10 -13.57
N GLY A 102 -6.18 -7.20 -13.50
CA GLY A 102 -5.88 -8.08 -14.64
C GLY A 102 -4.62 -7.72 -15.42
N SER A 103 -4.02 -6.53 -15.22
CA SER A 103 -2.73 -6.21 -15.83
C SER A 103 -1.64 -7.13 -15.32
N ILE A 104 -0.69 -7.49 -16.20
CA ILE A 104 0.50 -8.28 -15.86
C ILE A 104 1.70 -7.37 -15.98
N ILE A 105 2.43 -7.19 -14.87
CA ILE A 105 3.61 -6.33 -14.78
C ILE A 105 4.80 -7.19 -14.35
N GLY A 106 5.61 -7.60 -15.31
CA GLY A 106 6.67 -8.57 -15.06
C GLY A 106 6.08 -9.91 -14.60
N VAL A 107 6.34 -10.28 -13.37
CA VAL A 107 5.84 -11.53 -12.74
C VAL A 107 4.59 -11.29 -11.88
N PHE A 108 4.15 -10.05 -11.75
CA PHE A 108 3.00 -9.70 -10.93
C PHE A 108 1.71 -9.58 -11.74
N THR A 109 0.63 -10.11 -11.20
CA THR A 109 -0.74 -9.85 -11.65
C THR A 109 -1.36 -8.81 -10.72
N ILE A 110 -1.99 -7.78 -11.29
CA ILE A 110 -2.70 -6.76 -10.53
C ILE A 110 -4.08 -7.28 -10.13
N LEU A 111 -4.36 -7.31 -8.84
CA LEU A 111 -5.63 -7.78 -8.28
C LEU A 111 -6.63 -6.65 -8.03
N ALA A 112 -6.15 -5.43 -7.80
CA ALA A 112 -6.93 -4.20 -7.59
C ALA A 112 -6.05 -2.97 -7.88
N PRO A 113 -6.66 -1.79 -8.15
CA PRO A 113 -8.09 -1.59 -8.34
C PRO A 113 -8.58 -2.02 -9.74
N SER A 114 -9.86 -2.32 -9.87
CA SER A 114 -10.52 -2.27 -11.19
C SER A 114 -10.64 -0.82 -11.66
N LYS A 115 -10.74 -0.61 -12.97
CA LYS A 115 -10.95 0.74 -13.52
C LYS A 115 -12.22 1.38 -12.95
N SER A 116 -13.32 0.61 -12.85
CA SER A 116 -14.60 1.11 -12.32
C SER A 116 -14.45 1.64 -10.89
N ARG A 117 -13.88 0.81 -9.98
CA ARG A 117 -13.66 1.22 -8.60
C ARG A 117 -12.74 2.43 -8.49
N TYR A 118 -11.68 2.47 -9.29
CA TYR A 118 -10.77 3.62 -9.32
C TYR A 118 -11.49 4.93 -9.67
N LEU A 119 -12.39 4.89 -10.66
CA LEU A 119 -13.20 6.05 -11.03
C LEU A 119 -14.17 6.49 -9.90
N ASP A 120 -14.74 5.53 -9.18
CA ASP A 120 -15.59 5.81 -8.03
C ASP A 120 -14.77 6.50 -6.93
N LEU A 121 -13.60 5.98 -6.60
CA LEU A 121 -12.70 6.54 -5.60
C LEU A 121 -12.21 7.95 -5.94
N ILE A 122 -12.03 8.30 -7.22
CA ILE A 122 -11.71 9.67 -7.62
C ILE A 122 -12.84 10.62 -7.21
N VAL A 123 -14.09 10.21 -7.37
CA VAL A 123 -15.25 11.04 -7.01
C VAL A 123 -15.45 11.10 -5.49
N GLU A 124 -15.21 10.01 -4.80
CA GLU A 124 -15.36 9.88 -3.34
C GLU A 124 -14.24 10.59 -2.56
N SER A 125 -13.09 10.83 -3.19
CA SER A 125 -11.92 11.43 -2.54
C SER A 125 -12.25 12.81 -1.96
N GLU A 126 -11.89 13.02 -0.70
CA GLU A 126 -12.01 14.32 -0.04
C GLU A 126 -11.14 15.41 -0.67
N LYS A 127 -10.12 15.03 -1.45
CA LYS A 127 -9.27 15.95 -2.20
C LYS A 127 -9.94 16.47 -3.46
N THR A 128 -11.01 15.82 -3.93
CA THR A 128 -11.71 16.23 -5.16
C THR A 128 -12.76 17.32 -4.90
N PRO A 129 -13.07 18.16 -5.90
CA PRO A 129 -13.90 19.33 -5.71
C PRO A 129 -15.34 19.08 -5.30
N GLU A 130 -15.90 17.88 -5.56
CA GLU A 130 -17.27 17.54 -5.19
C GLU A 130 -17.39 17.21 -3.70
N SER A 131 -16.39 16.53 -3.13
CA SER A 131 -16.34 16.24 -1.70
C SER A 131 -15.98 17.48 -0.88
N ALA A 132 -15.35 18.48 -1.48
CA ALA A 132 -15.07 19.76 -0.82
C ALA A 132 -16.38 20.50 -0.53
N LYS A 133 -17.05 20.15 0.55
CA LYS A 133 -18.09 20.97 1.18
C LYS A 133 -17.44 22.30 1.55
N GLU A 134 -17.69 23.33 0.70
CA GLU A 134 -17.32 24.74 0.87
C GLU A 134 -15.82 25.09 0.90
N GLU A 135 -15.46 26.22 0.27
CA GLU A 135 -14.10 26.77 0.17
C GLU A 135 -13.38 27.05 1.51
N SER A 136 -14.05 26.91 2.63
CA SER A 136 -13.46 26.94 3.98
C SER A 136 -12.68 25.68 4.34
N ALA A 137 -12.80 24.58 3.59
CA ALA A 137 -12.13 23.32 3.90
C ALA A 137 -10.69 23.21 3.34
N THR A 138 -10.25 24.10 2.44
CA THR A 138 -8.87 24.06 1.92
C THR A 138 -7.82 24.40 2.98
N GLN A 139 -8.22 25.03 4.09
CA GLN A 139 -7.39 25.14 5.30
C GLN A 139 -7.61 23.97 6.28
N ALA A 140 -8.70 23.24 6.16
CA ALA A 140 -9.04 22.11 7.04
C ALA A 140 -8.33 20.80 6.64
N SER A 141 -7.88 20.64 5.38
CA SER A 141 -7.16 19.42 4.98
C SER A 141 -5.77 19.30 5.63
N SER A 142 -5.09 20.42 5.90
CA SER A 142 -3.89 20.41 6.75
C SER A 142 -4.22 20.34 8.25
N PHE A 143 -5.42 20.80 8.65
CA PHE A 143 -5.92 20.69 10.02
C PHE A 143 -6.51 19.29 10.30
N GLY A 144 -7.14 18.66 9.30
CA GLY A 144 -7.69 17.30 9.41
C GLY A 144 -6.59 16.27 9.68
N SER A 145 -5.48 16.31 8.94
CA SER A 145 -4.33 15.42 9.19
C SER A 145 -3.66 15.72 10.54
N LEU A 146 -3.68 16.97 11.00
CA LEU A 146 -3.17 17.36 12.32
C LEU A 146 -4.11 16.92 13.46
N ILE A 147 -5.44 17.00 13.24
CA ILE A 147 -6.45 16.53 14.21
C ILE A 147 -6.47 15.01 14.24
N GLU A 148 -6.35 14.32 13.11
CA GLU A 148 -6.17 12.86 13.06
C GLU A 148 -4.91 12.42 13.81
N SER A 149 -3.77 13.09 13.60
CA SER A 149 -2.52 12.80 14.34
C SER A 149 -2.61 13.13 15.82
N LEU A 150 -3.44 14.11 16.22
CA LEU A 150 -3.65 14.47 17.62
C LEU A 150 -4.71 13.58 18.31
N ALA A 151 -5.73 13.13 17.58
CA ALA A 151 -6.73 12.18 18.10
C ALA A 151 -6.14 10.78 18.29
N GLU A 152 -5.22 10.37 17.41
CA GLU A 152 -4.50 9.11 17.55
C GLU A 152 -3.48 9.10 18.73
N LYS A 153 -3.00 10.27 19.16
CA LYS A 153 -2.06 10.39 20.30
C LYS A 153 -2.68 10.07 21.68
N ALA A 154 -3.98 9.92 21.78
CA ALA A 154 -4.68 9.57 23.00
C ALA A 154 -5.18 8.11 23.00
N VAL A 155 -4.49 7.22 22.30
CA VAL A 155 -4.87 5.80 22.28
C VAL A 155 -4.62 5.19 23.65
N SER A 156 -5.68 4.68 24.28
CA SER A 156 -5.57 3.86 25.47
C SER A 156 -5.20 2.43 25.07
N PHE A 157 -4.43 1.74 25.91
CA PHE A 157 -4.07 0.34 25.71
C PHE A 157 -4.79 -0.52 26.73
N ILE A 158 -5.37 -1.62 26.27
CA ILE A 158 -6.02 -2.62 27.09
C ILE A 158 -5.28 -3.95 27.02
N ARG A 159 -5.22 -4.64 28.14
CA ARG A 159 -4.75 -6.02 28.16
C ARG A 159 -5.76 -6.92 27.48
N SER A 160 -5.31 -7.74 26.55
CA SER A 160 -6.19 -8.51 25.67
C SER A 160 -5.84 -9.99 25.68
N PHE A 161 -6.87 -10.84 25.54
CA PHE A 161 -6.69 -12.28 25.46
C PHE A 161 -6.25 -12.72 24.05
N TRP A 162 -5.78 -13.95 23.94
CA TRP A 162 -5.48 -14.55 22.66
C TRP A 162 -6.72 -14.52 21.75
N GLY A 163 -6.55 -14.10 20.50
CA GLY A 163 -7.64 -14.00 19.54
C GLY A 163 -8.37 -12.65 19.51
N ASP A 164 -8.18 -11.78 20.52
CA ASP A 164 -8.77 -10.43 20.51
C ASP A 164 -8.05 -9.53 19.49
N GLU A 165 -8.82 -8.84 18.64
CA GLU A 165 -8.36 -7.95 17.57
C GLU A 165 -9.20 -6.67 17.57
N ALA A 166 -8.63 -5.58 18.06
CA ALA A 166 -9.29 -4.27 18.13
C ALA A 166 -8.96 -3.41 16.90
N PHE A 167 -9.63 -3.69 15.78
CA PHE A 167 -9.53 -2.85 14.60
C PHE A 167 -10.40 -1.60 14.74
N SER A 168 -10.09 -0.56 13.95
CA SER A 168 -10.86 0.67 13.91
C SER A 168 -12.10 0.50 13.07
N ASP A 169 -13.23 1.10 13.47
CA ASP A 169 -14.43 1.19 12.64
C ASP A 169 -14.29 2.25 11.52
N GLN A 170 -13.31 3.14 11.64
CA GLN A 170 -13.06 4.17 10.64
C GLN A 170 -12.42 3.54 9.39
N GLU A 171 -12.83 4.03 8.24
CA GLU A 171 -12.24 3.67 6.95
C GLU A 171 -10.97 4.49 6.69
N THR A 172 -10.15 4.00 5.78
CA THR A 172 -8.99 4.73 5.28
C THR A 172 -9.41 5.71 4.17
N SER A 173 -8.49 6.55 3.69
CA SER A 173 -8.77 7.50 2.61
C SER A 173 -9.05 6.82 1.27
N ALA A 174 -9.75 7.51 0.38
CA ALA A 174 -9.95 7.05 -0.99
C ALA A 174 -8.63 6.85 -1.73
N GLU A 175 -7.61 7.66 -1.45
CA GLU A 175 -6.27 7.51 -2.02
C GLU A 175 -5.62 6.19 -1.62
N ASN A 176 -5.74 5.80 -0.36
CA ASN A 176 -5.25 4.50 0.11
C ASN A 176 -6.02 3.35 -0.56
N GLU A 177 -7.35 3.48 -0.69
CA GLU A 177 -8.19 2.52 -1.41
C GLU A 177 -7.86 2.42 -2.92
N MET A 178 -7.19 3.43 -3.52
CA MET A 178 -6.65 3.37 -4.89
C MET A 178 -5.38 2.52 -5.00
N SER A 179 -4.84 1.98 -3.91
CA SER A 179 -3.58 1.23 -3.92
C SER A 179 -3.61 0.04 -4.86
N VAL A 180 -2.56 -0.07 -5.65
CA VAL A 180 -2.35 -1.19 -6.57
C VAL A 180 -1.92 -2.42 -5.78
N ILE A 181 -2.80 -3.41 -5.70
CA ILE A 181 -2.52 -4.71 -5.06
C ILE A 181 -1.94 -5.66 -6.09
N GLN A 182 -0.76 -6.18 -5.80
CA GLN A 182 0.05 -6.99 -6.70
C GLN A 182 0.27 -8.38 -6.13
N TYR A 183 -0.01 -9.39 -6.94
CA TYR A 183 0.21 -10.79 -6.60
C TYR A 183 1.23 -11.42 -7.54
N ALA A 184 2.13 -12.23 -6.98
CA ALA A 184 3.03 -13.07 -7.76
C ALA A 184 3.17 -14.46 -7.15
N TYR A 185 3.36 -15.45 -8.02
CA TYR A 185 3.77 -16.79 -7.65
C TYR A 185 5.19 -17.03 -8.15
N ILE A 186 6.16 -17.02 -7.24
CA ILE A 186 7.59 -17.09 -7.56
C ILE A 186 8.24 -18.15 -6.68
N CYS A 187 9.02 -19.06 -7.29
CA CYS A 187 9.72 -20.13 -6.57
C CYS A 187 8.82 -20.95 -5.64
N GLY A 188 7.61 -21.25 -6.08
CA GLY A 188 6.63 -22.00 -5.27
C GLY A 188 6.00 -21.21 -4.13
N LYS A 189 6.16 -19.88 -4.11
CA LYS A 189 5.68 -18.98 -3.04
C LYS A 189 4.75 -17.91 -3.55
N ARG A 190 3.70 -17.65 -2.79
CA ARG A 190 2.67 -16.65 -3.07
C ARG A 190 3.02 -15.36 -2.33
N ILE A 191 3.21 -14.30 -3.10
CA ILE A 191 3.63 -12.98 -2.61
C ILE A 191 2.51 -12.00 -2.87
N LEU A 192 2.07 -11.27 -1.87
CA LEU A 192 1.09 -10.19 -1.98
C LEU A 192 1.70 -8.87 -1.51
N LEU A 193 1.70 -7.87 -2.41
CA LEU A 193 2.09 -6.49 -2.12
C LEU A 193 0.83 -5.64 -2.17
N THR A 194 0.56 -4.91 -1.09
CA THR A 194 -0.73 -4.25 -0.88
C THR A 194 -0.66 -2.73 -0.96
N GLY A 195 0.54 -2.13 -0.91
CA GLY A 195 0.66 -0.69 -0.69
C GLY A 195 -0.06 -0.28 0.59
N ASP A 196 -0.88 0.75 0.50
CA ASP A 196 -1.70 1.25 1.62
C ASP A 196 -3.19 0.88 1.49
N ALA A 197 -3.46 -0.21 0.77
CA ALA A 197 -4.81 -0.69 0.48
C ALA A 197 -5.71 -0.75 1.72
N GLY A 198 -6.91 -0.24 1.58
CA GLY A 198 -7.95 -0.34 2.58
C GLY A 198 -8.75 -1.65 2.47
N ARG A 199 -9.76 -1.74 3.29
CA ARG A 199 -10.63 -2.93 3.37
C ARG A 199 -11.36 -3.20 2.07
N GLY A 200 -11.83 -2.15 1.40
CA GLY A 200 -12.50 -2.27 0.11
C GLY A 200 -11.59 -2.78 -0.99
N ALA A 201 -10.35 -2.26 -1.09
CA ALA A 201 -9.37 -2.72 -2.07
C ALA A 201 -8.95 -4.18 -1.81
N LEU A 202 -8.72 -4.56 -0.54
CA LEU A 202 -8.43 -5.95 -0.16
C LEU A 202 -9.59 -6.89 -0.48
N GLY A 203 -10.84 -6.45 -0.26
CA GLY A 203 -12.04 -7.21 -0.61
C GLY A 203 -12.20 -7.41 -2.12
N GLU A 204 -12.00 -6.35 -2.90
CA GLU A 204 -12.01 -6.41 -4.37
C GLU A 204 -10.93 -7.37 -4.89
N ALA A 205 -9.72 -7.25 -4.38
CA ALA A 205 -8.60 -8.12 -4.76
C ALA A 205 -8.88 -9.60 -4.41
N ALA A 206 -9.47 -9.88 -3.25
CA ALA A 206 -9.87 -11.24 -2.86
C ALA A 206 -10.94 -11.81 -3.81
N GLY A 207 -11.91 -10.98 -4.23
CA GLY A 207 -12.92 -11.37 -5.22
C GLY A 207 -12.32 -11.73 -6.59
N TYR A 208 -11.19 -11.14 -6.94
CA TYR A 208 -10.48 -11.41 -8.20
C TYR A 208 -9.44 -12.54 -8.11
N ALA A 209 -9.11 -13.00 -6.91
CA ALA A 209 -8.02 -13.94 -6.66
C ALA A 209 -8.10 -15.22 -7.53
N ASN A 210 -9.27 -15.83 -7.64
CA ASN A 210 -9.46 -17.03 -8.45
C ASN A 210 -9.17 -16.81 -9.95
N VAL A 211 -9.47 -15.62 -10.48
CA VAL A 211 -9.17 -15.25 -11.89
C VAL A 211 -7.67 -15.17 -12.10
N ALA A 212 -6.93 -14.73 -11.08
CA ALA A 212 -5.47 -14.69 -11.06
C ALA A 212 -4.81 -16.05 -10.67
N ASN A 213 -5.58 -17.15 -10.63
CA ASN A 213 -5.13 -18.48 -10.18
C ASN A 213 -4.57 -18.48 -8.74
N LEU A 214 -5.04 -17.59 -7.91
CA LEU A 214 -4.72 -17.55 -6.48
C LEU A 214 -5.84 -18.19 -5.67
N VAL A 215 -5.53 -19.34 -5.05
CA VAL A 215 -6.45 -20.01 -4.13
C VAL A 215 -6.24 -19.44 -2.73
N LEU A 216 -7.32 -18.93 -2.13
CA LEU A 216 -7.34 -18.39 -0.77
C LEU A 216 -8.00 -19.40 0.21
N PRO A 217 -7.57 -19.37 1.48
CA PRO A 217 -6.46 -18.63 2.05
C PRO A 217 -5.09 -19.18 1.63
N GLY A 218 -4.08 -18.35 1.78
CA GLY A 218 -2.72 -18.87 1.63
C GLY A 218 -1.75 -17.93 0.90
N ILE A 219 -1.18 -17.00 1.65
CA ILE A 219 -0.10 -16.13 1.19
C ILE A 219 1.17 -16.47 1.98
N ASP A 220 2.29 -16.68 1.30
CA ASP A 220 3.58 -16.97 1.95
C ASP A 220 4.32 -15.71 2.38
N ARG A 221 4.15 -14.61 1.64
CA ARG A 221 4.70 -13.28 1.95
C ARG A 221 3.60 -12.24 1.81
N PHE A 222 3.19 -11.68 2.92
CA PHE A 222 2.12 -10.69 3.02
C PHE A 222 2.72 -9.34 3.42
N GLN A 223 2.72 -8.38 2.51
CA GLN A 223 2.96 -6.98 2.89
C GLN A 223 1.72 -6.49 3.62
N VAL A 224 1.87 -6.13 4.88
CA VAL A 224 0.78 -5.59 5.68
C VAL A 224 0.49 -4.16 5.22
N PRO A 225 -0.76 -3.82 4.86
CA PRO A 225 -1.07 -2.54 4.28
C PRO A 225 -0.85 -1.38 5.25
N HIS A 226 -0.57 -0.22 4.70
CA HIS A 226 -0.52 1.08 5.37
C HIS A 226 0.25 1.03 6.70
N HIS A 227 1.49 0.59 6.63
CA HIS A 227 2.43 0.52 7.76
C HIS A 227 1.94 -0.28 8.97
N GLY A 228 0.90 -1.09 8.81
CA GLY A 228 0.24 -1.81 9.91
C GLY A 228 -0.85 -1.00 10.62
N SER A 229 -1.57 -0.15 9.89
CA SER A 229 -2.72 0.58 10.39
C SER A 229 -3.93 -0.33 10.65
N ARG A 230 -4.63 -0.12 11.75
CA ARG A 230 -5.85 -0.87 12.12
C ARG A 230 -7.11 -0.45 11.34
N ARG A 231 -7.04 0.59 10.50
CA ARG A 231 -8.12 1.03 9.61
C ARG A 231 -8.18 0.20 8.32
N ASN A 232 -7.06 -0.41 7.94
CA ASN A 232 -6.86 -1.00 6.63
C ASN A 232 -7.18 -2.51 6.56
N VAL A 233 -7.40 -3.15 7.70
CA VAL A 233 -7.70 -4.57 7.80
C VAL A 233 -8.91 -4.84 8.69
N SER A 234 -9.50 -6.03 8.56
CA SER A 234 -10.51 -6.57 9.47
C SER A 234 -10.28 -8.06 9.70
N THR A 235 -10.89 -8.62 10.74
CA THR A 235 -10.81 -10.05 11.04
C THR A 235 -11.23 -10.90 9.84
N GLU A 236 -12.36 -10.57 9.22
CA GLU A 236 -12.94 -11.32 8.10
C GLU A 236 -12.03 -11.30 6.88
N LEU A 237 -11.46 -10.13 6.54
CA LEU A 237 -10.53 -10.02 5.40
C LEU A 237 -9.24 -10.78 5.66
N LEU A 238 -8.70 -10.70 6.87
CA LEU A 238 -7.50 -11.45 7.21
C LEU A 238 -7.76 -12.96 7.19
N ASP A 239 -8.94 -13.41 7.61
CA ASP A 239 -9.33 -14.83 7.51
C ASP A 239 -9.41 -15.30 6.05
N ILE A 240 -9.92 -14.45 5.15
CA ILE A 240 -9.94 -14.74 3.71
C ILE A 240 -8.52 -14.88 3.15
N TRP A 241 -7.63 -13.96 3.48
CA TRP A 241 -6.28 -13.93 2.90
C TRP A 241 -5.31 -14.94 3.54
N LEU A 242 -5.35 -15.09 4.86
CA LEU A 242 -4.34 -15.77 5.66
C LEU A 242 -4.84 -17.03 6.36
N GLY A 243 -6.17 -17.20 6.45
CA GLY A 243 -6.82 -18.28 7.20
C GLY A 243 -7.29 -17.85 8.58
N SER A 244 -8.07 -18.69 9.21
CA SER A 244 -8.65 -18.44 10.53
C SER A 244 -7.58 -18.36 11.63
N LYS A 245 -7.91 -17.69 12.72
CA LYS A 245 -7.07 -17.63 13.92
C LYS A 245 -6.77 -19.03 14.44
N LEU A 246 -5.52 -19.25 14.84
CA LEU A 246 -5.10 -20.46 15.52
C LEU A 246 -5.62 -20.51 16.95
N ALA A 247 -5.78 -21.69 17.51
CA ALA A 247 -6.19 -21.87 18.90
C ALA A 247 -5.14 -21.30 19.88
N ASP A 248 -3.86 -21.47 19.55
CA ASP A 248 -2.74 -21.04 20.36
C ASP A 248 -1.63 -20.43 19.48
N LYS A 249 -0.71 -19.70 20.12
CA LYS A 249 0.47 -19.13 19.45
C LYS A 249 1.34 -20.25 18.88
N PRO A 250 1.75 -20.17 17.59
CA PRO A 250 2.68 -21.14 17.02
C PRO A 250 4.04 -21.09 17.73
N ASN A 251 4.73 -22.21 17.77
CA ASN A 251 6.12 -22.25 18.21
C ASN A 251 7.02 -21.59 17.15
N GLU A 252 8.22 -21.19 17.57
CA GLU A 252 9.24 -20.68 16.66
C GLU A 252 9.60 -21.73 15.60
N GLY A 253 9.54 -21.34 14.34
CA GLY A 253 9.78 -22.21 13.19
C GLY A 253 8.54 -22.92 12.63
N GLU A 254 7.40 -22.80 13.29
CA GLU A 254 6.11 -23.34 12.82
C GLU A 254 5.21 -22.29 12.15
N GLU A 255 5.78 -21.09 11.87
CA GLU A 255 5.02 -20.01 11.25
C GLU A 255 4.60 -20.37 9.82
N LEU A 256 3.35 -20.06 9.50
CA LEU A 256 2.72 -20.39 8.23
C LEU A 256 3.10 -19.43 7.10
N PHE A 257 3.37 -18.18 7.44
CA PHE A 257 3.74 -17.12 6.49
C PHE A 257 4.59 -16.04 7.15
N THR A 258 5.12 -15.13 6.34
CA THR A 258 5.79 -13.91 6.85
C THR A 258 4.95 -12.68 6.54
N ALA A 259 4.58 -11.94 7.57
CA ALA A 259 3.98 -10.61 7.48
C ALA A 259 5.08 -9.55 7.54
N ILE A 260 5.16 -8.70 6.52
CA ILE A 260 6.18 -7.66 6.40
C ILE A 260 5.52 -6.30 6.55
N ILE A 261 5.92 -5.54 7.57
CA ILE A 261 5.41 -4.20 7.84
C ILE A 261 6.49 -3.19 7.47
N SER A 262 6.18 -2.32 6.50
CA SER A 262 7.04 -1.19 6.14
C SER A 262 6.66 0.00 7.02
N ALA A 263 7.44 0.28 8.06
CA ALA A 263 7.22 1.42 8.95
C ALA A 263 8.51 2.22 9.12
N ALA A 264 8.38 3.53 9.29
CA ALA A 264 9.53 4.40 9.48
C ALA A 264 10.11 4.28 10.90
N LYS A 265 11.43 4.41 11.05
CA LYS A 265 12.10 4.29 12.35
C LYS A 265 11.57 5.26 13.42
N LYS A 266 11.03 6.40 13.01
CA LYS A 266 10.49 7.43 13.91
C LYS A 266 8.97 7.41 14.01
N ASP A 267 8.34 6.40 13.43
CA ASP A 267 6.90 6.23 13.49
C ASP A 267 6.57 5.45 14.77
N ASP A 268 6.15 6.18 15.79
CA ASP A 268 5.77 5.62 17.08
C ASP A 268 4.33 5.07 17.06
N ASP A 269 3.57 5.39 16.02
CA ASP A 269 2.16 5.02 15.86
C ASP A 269 1.98 3.69 15.11
N HIS A 270 2.95 3.29 14.28
CA HIS A 270 2.89 2.05 13.49
C HIS A 270 4.12 1.16 13.73
N PRO A 271 3.95 -0.17 13.65
CA PRO A 271 2.68 -0.88 13.46
C PRO A 271 1.80 -0.85 14.71
N ARG A 272 0.48 -0.82 14.52
CA ARG A 272 -0.48 -0.94 15.61
C ARG A 272 -0.41 -2.35 16.23
N LYS A 273 -0.49 -2.42 17.56
CA LYS A 273 -0.39 -3.69 18.30
C LYS A 273 -1.49 -4.67 17.90
N ALA A 274 -2.72 -4.20 17.69
CA ALA A 274 -3.83 -5.02 17.23
C ALA A 274 -3.52 -5.72 15.88
N VAL A 275 -2.82 -5.02 14.97
CA VAL A 275 -2.45 -5.59 13.66
C VAL A 275 -1.33 -6.63 13.82
N VAL A 276 -0.31 -6.35 14.64
CA VAL A 276 0.75 -7.33 14.95
C VAL A 276 0.14 -8.61 15.55
N ARG A 277 -0.76 -8.46 16.53
CA ARG A 277 -1.50 -9.58 17.14
C ARG A 277 -2.23 -10.39 16.08
N ALA A 278 -3.00 -9.72 15.21
CA ALA A 278 -3.82 -10.36 14.19
C ALA A 278 -2.99 -11.20 13.19
N MET A 279 -1.80 -10.74 12.82
CA MET A 279 -0.89 -11.54 11.99
C MET A 279 -0.41 -12.79 12.75
N ILE A 280 -0.01 -12.64 14.03
CA ILE A 280 0.48 -13.74 14.85
C ILE A 280 -0.64 -14.74 15.16
N HIS A 281 -1.88 -14.29 15.39
CA HIS A 281 -3.05 -15.17 15.57
C HIS A 281 -3.25 -16.15 14.41
N ARG A 282 -2.85 -15.77 13.18
CA ARG A 282 -2.96 -16.61 11.98
C ARG A 282 -1.66 -17.34 11.62
N GLY A 283 -0.72 -17.40 12.57
CA GLY A 283 0.56 -18.09 12.37
C GLY A 283 1.60 -17.28 11.61
N GLY A 284 1.48 -15.96 11.57
CA GLY A 284 2.43 -15.10 10.90
C GLY A 284 3.71 -14.84 11.71
N LYS A 285 4.88 -14.97 11.04
CA LYS A 285 6.12 -14.35 11.49
C LYS A 285 6.09 -12.87 11.09
N VAL A 286 5.96 -11.97 12.07
CA VAL A 286 5.85 -10.53 11.80
C VAL A 286 7.21 -9.86 11.88
N VAL A 287 7.59 -9.14 10.82
CA VAL A 287 8.83 -8.36 10.76
C VAL A 287 8.55 -6.92 10.34
N THR A 288 9.35 -5.96 10.84
CA THR A 288 9.19 -4.53 10.54
C THR A 288 10.49 -3.90 10.06
N THR A 289 10.39 -2.92 9.16
CA THR A 289 11.53 -2.13 8.66
C THR A 289 12.00 -1.04 9.63
N GLN A 290 11.32 -0.80 10.76
CA GLN A 290 11.72 0.22 11.74
C GLN A 290 13.17 0.06 12.24
N ASN A 291 13.63 -1.19 12.38
CA ASN A 291 14.98 -1.50 12.87
C ASN A 291 16.03 -1.69 11.76
N GLY A 292 15.65 -1.53 10.50
CA GLY A 292 16.55 -1.68 9.36
C GLY A 292 15.84 -2.24 8.13
N GLY A 293 16.58 -2.29 7.01
CA GLY A 293 16.05 -2.89 5.78
C GLY A 293 15.86 -4.39 5.92
N HIS A 294 14.77 -4.92 5.35
CA HIS A 294 14.52 -6.35 5.26
C HIS A 294 14.73 -6.84 3.82
N ARG A 295 15.31 -8.02 3.71
CA ARG A 295 15.37 -8.79 2.48
C ARG A 295 14.62 -10.09 2.70
N THR A 296 13.67 -10.37 1.84
CA THR A 296 13.07 -11.69 1.75
C THR A 296 13.47 -12.33 0.42
N GLY A 297 13.73 -13.62 0.43
CA GLY A 297 14.14 -14.38 -0.75
C GLY A 297 13.87 -15.86 -0.54
N PHE A 298 13.82 -16.60 -1.64
CA PHE A 298 13.71 -18.05 -1.66
C PHE A 298 14.88 -18.56 -2.46
N ASP A 299 15.67 -19.47 -1.87
CA ASP A 299 16.88 -20.04 -2.46
C ASP A 299 17.88 -18.97 -2.97
N ALA A 300 17.83 -17.79 -2.36
CA ALA A 300 18.67 -16.67 -2.74
C ALA A 300 20.00 -16.71 -1.96
N PRO A 301 21.13 -16.35 -2.60
CA PRO A 301 22.42 -16.36 -1.93
C PRO A 301 22.42 -15.44 -0.70
N GLU A 302 23.19 -15.82 0.30
CA GLU A 302 23.40 -14.99 1.48
C GLU A 302 23.99 -13.63 1.08
N ARG A 303 23.70 -12.61 1.87
CA ARG A 303 24.26 -11.28 1.74
C ARG A 303 25.19 -10.99 2.91
N GLU A 304 26.41 -10.61 2.61
CA GLU A 304 27.38 -10.22 3.63
C GLU A 304 26.85 -9.09 4.51
N GLY A 305 27.00 -9.24 5.82
CA GLY A 305 26.52 -8.26 6.81
C GLY A 305 25.00 -8.28 7.07
N TRP A 306 24.27 -9.24 6.49
CA TRP A 306 22.83 -9.44 6.80
C TRP A 306 22.66 -10.64 7.73
N VAL A 307 21.75 -10.47 8.70
CA VAL A 307 21.37 -11.52 9.66
C VAL A 307 19.89 -11.85 9.50
N ALA A 308 19.46 -12.97 10.06
CA ALA A 308 18.05 -13.33 10.08
C ALA A 308 17.23 -12.21 10.74
N ALA A 309 16.09 -11.85 10.13
CA ALA A 309 15.19 -10.84 10.68
C ALA A 309 14.57 -11.35 11.99
N ALA A 310 14.77 -10.59 13.08
CA ALA A 310 14.09 -10.87 14.34
C ALA A 310 12.59 -10.56 14.19
N PRO A 311 11.70 -11.49 14.56
CA PRO A 311 10.27 -11.22 14.55
C PRO A 311 9.90 -10.24 15.67
N LEU A 312 8.77 -9.53 15.48
CA LEU A 312 8.16 -8.78 16.57
C LEU A 312 7.60 -9.75 17.59
N GLU A 313 7.75 -9.38 18.86
CA GLU A 313 7.13 -10.10 19.95
C GLU A 313 5.60 -9.95 19.93
N TYR A 314 4.89 -10.91 20.48
CA TYR A 314 3.45 -10.84 20.62
C TYR A 314 3.07 -9.77 21.65
N PRO A 315 2.32 -8.74 21.27
CA PRO A 315 1.89 -7.71 22.21
C PRO A 315 0.81 -8.24 23.17
N GLU A 316 1.04 -8.14 24.47
CA GLU A 316 0.06 -8.51 25.51
C GLU A 316 -1.08 -7.49 25.62
N GLU A 317 -0.88 -6.30 25.09
CA GLU A 317 -1.83 -5.20 25.05
C GLU A 317 -2.09 -4.79 23.60
N GLN A 318 -3.25 -4.21 23.37
CA GLN A 318 -3.61 -3.58 22.10
C GLN A 318 -4.31 -2.25 22.33
N GLU A 319 -4.52 -1.53 21.27
CA GLU A 319 -5.31 -0.30 21.26
C GLU A 319 -6.78 -0.61 21.61
N ASP A 320 -7.38 0.31 22.38
CA ASP A 320 -8.81 0.28 22.72
C ASP A 320 -9.67 0.78 21.56
#